data_c8a8903b85c4e2966034abc9d01611b0
#
_entry.id   c8a8903b85c4e2966034abc9d01611b0
#
_cell.length_a   1.000
_cell.length_b   1.000
_cell.length_c   1.000
_cell.angle_alpha   90.00
_cell.angle_beta   90.00
_cell.angle_gamma   90.00
#
_symmetry.space_group_name_H-M   'P 1'
#
loop_
_entity.id
_entity.type
_entity.pdbx_description
1 polymer ?
#
loop_
_entity_poly.entity_id
_entity_poly.type
_entity_poly.pdbx_seq_one_letter_code
_entity_poly.pdbx_strand_id
1 'polypeptide(L)'
;GGQAAGAFDCADMIYRLRQQKPVWALCNDTACSAAMLLASACSRRLVTQTSRIGSIGVMMSHVSYAGHLAQAGVDITLIYSGAHKVDGNQFEALPAEVRQDMQQRIDAARRMFAEKVAMFTGLSVDAVTGTEAAVFEGQSGIEAGLADELVNASDAISVMATALNSNVRGGTMPQLTATEAAAQENQRVMGILTCQEAKGREQLATMLAGQQGMSV
;
A
#
# COMPACT_ATOMS: atom_id res chain seq x y z
N GLY A 1 -8.72 -6.39 4.77
CA GLY A 1 -8.14 -7.73 4.76
C GLY A 1 -7.79 -8.19 3.36
N GLY A 2 -7.17 -9.34 3.24
CA GLY A 2 -6.82 -9.89 1.93
C GLY A 2 -5.92 -11.12 2.06
N GLN A 3 -5.55 -11.67 0.90
CA GLN A 3 -4.62 -12.78 0.83
C GLN A 3 -3.18 -12.29 1.07
N ALA A 4 -2.37 -13.09 1.76
CA ALA A 4 -0.95 -12.79 1.97
C ALA A 4 -0.11 -12.94 0.70
N ALA A 5 -0.51 -13.87 -0.19
CA ALA A 5 0.21 -14.12 -1.44
C ALA A 5 0.29 -12.86 -2.32
N GLY A 6 1.50 -12.47 -2.68
CA GLY A 6 1.78 -11.28 -3.50
C GLY A 6 1.69 -9.94 -2.76
N ALA A 7 1.11 -9.87 -1.55
CA ALA A 7 0.98 -8.62 -0.81
C ALA A 7 2.33 -8.04 -0.38
N PHE A 8 3.27 -8.89 0.01
CA PHE A 8 4.62 -8.49 0.42
C PHE A 8 5.42 -7.90 -0.75
N ASP A 9 5.39 -8.54 -1.90
CA ASP A 9 6.07 -8.06 -3.11
C ASP A 9 5.48 -6.72 -3.58
N CYS A 10 4.16 -6.58 -3.53
CA CYS A 10 3.48 -5.34 -3.85
C CYS A 10 3.87 -4.21 -2.87
N ALA A 11 3.93 -4.49 -1.57
CA ALA A 11 4.37 -3.54 -0.57
C ALA A 11 5.84 -3.11 -0.79
N ASP A 12 6.73 -4.04 -1.11
CA ASP A 12 8.13 -3.74 -1.42
C ASP A 12 8.26 -2.89 -2.70
N MET A 13 7.39 -3.11 -3.69
CA MET A 13 7.34 -2.27 -4.88
C MET A 13 6.90 -0.84 -4.55
N ILE A 14 5.85 -0.66 -3.74
CA ILE A 14 5.39 0.65 -3.26
C ILE A 14 6.50 1.34 -2.46
N TYR A 15 7.17 0.60 -1.56
CA TYR A 15 8.27 1.14 -0.76
C TYR A 15 9.43 1.63 -1.61
N ARG A 16 9.81 0.92 -2.67
CA ARG A 16 10.82 1.37 -3.63
C ARG A 16 10.35 2.60 -4.41
N LEU A 17 9.08 2.62 -4.82
CA LEU A 17 8.51 3.74 -5.56
C LEU A 17 8.46 5.03 -4.73
N ARG A 18 8.17 4.93 -3.41
CA ARG A 18 8.13 6.11 -2.54
C ARG A 18 9.48 6.82 -2.37
N GLN A 19 10.59 6.13 -2.70
CA GLN A 19 11.93 6.74 -2.71
C GLN A 19 12.15 7.63 -3.94
N GLN A 20 11.35 7.44 -4.99
CA GLN A 20 11.46 8.18 -6.25
C GLN A 20 10.45 9.32 -6.32
N LYS A 21 9.26 9.12 -5.76
CA LYS A 21 8.18 10.11 -5.72
C LYS A 21 7.26 9.85 -4.53
N PRO A 22 6.59 10.88 -4.00
CA PRO A 22 5.62 10.70 -2.93
C PRO A 22 4.50 9.72 -3.34
N VAL A 23 4.27 8.71 -2.51
CA VAL A 23 3.16 7.76 -2.65
C VAL A 23 2.38 7.79 -1.35
N TRP A 24 1.13 8.21 -1.39
CA TRP A 24 0.29 8.34 -0.20
C TRP A 24 -0.83 7.31 -0.21
N ALA A 25 -1.19 6.84 0.97
CA ALA A 25 -2.37 6.02 1.17
C ALA A 25 -3.49 6.87 1.77
N LEU A 26 -4.68 6.75 1.22
CA LEU A 26 -5.91 7.21 1.85
C LEU A 26 -6.68 5.98 2.34
N CYS A 27 -6.72 5.80 3.65
CA CYS A 27 -7.53 4.79 4.31
C CYS A 27 -8.89 5.43 4.67
N ASN A 28 -9.82 5.44 3.72
CA ASN A 28 -11.10 6.12 3.87
C ASN A 28 -12.22 5.25 4.45
N ASP A 29 -12.02 3.92 4.49
CA ASP A 29 -12.95 2.95 5.06
C ASP A 29 -12.17 1.89 5.84
N THR A 30 -11.72 0.82 5.20
CA THR A 30 -11.01 -0.28 5.88
C THR A 30 -9.69 -0.60 5.19
N ALA A 31 -8.59 -0.35 5.89
CA ALA A 31 -7.24 -0.75 5.46
C ALA A 31 -6.61 -1.66 6.51
N CYS A 32 -7.17 -2.85 6.70
CA CYS A 32 -6.73 -3.85 7.69
C CYS A 32 -5.93 -5.00 7.05
N SER A 33 -5.03 -5.63 7.84
CA SER A 33 -4.27 -6.82 7.44
C SER A 33 -3.42 -6.54 6.18
N ALA A 34 -3.53 -7.32 5.11
CA ALA A 34 -2.76 -7.09 3.88
C ALA A 34 -2.90 -5.67 3.32
N ALA A 35 -4.07 -5.02 3.44
CA ALA A 35 -4.25 -3.62 3.04
C ALA A 35 -3.43 -2.67 3.93
N MET A 36 -3.28 -2.96 5.23
CA MET A 36 -2.41 -2.19 6.12
C MET A 36 -0.94 -2.34 5.75
N LEU A 37 -0.51 -3.52 5.30
CA LEU A 37 0.84 -3.73 4.79
C LEU A 37 1.14 -2.79 3.61
N LEU A 38 0.22 -2.69 2.65
CA LEU A 38 0.37 -1.80 1.50
C LEU A 38 0.37 -0.32 1.91
N ALA A 39 -0.55 0.07 2.80
CA ALA A 39 -0.62 1.43 3.33
C ALA A 39 0.67 1.81 4.09
N SER A 40 1.21 0.88 4.88
CA SER A 40 2.46 1.08 5.61
C SER A 40 3.65 1.35 4.68
N ALA A 41 3.67 0.76 3.49
CA ALA A 41 4.71 0.96 2.50
C ALA A 41 4.67 2.34 1.83
N CYS A 42 3.57 3.09 1.97
CA CYS A 42 3.44 4.44 1.46
C CYS A 42 4.26 5.45 2.28
N SER A 43 4.58 6.61 1.69
CA SER A 43 5.31 7.68 2.36
C SER A 43 4.46 8.45 3.37
N ARG A 44 3.15 8.46 3.21
CA ARG A 44 2.18 9.05 4.15
C ARG A 44 0.85 8.31 4.10
N ARG A 45 0.21 8.18 5.27
CA ARG A 45 -1.03 7.44 5.48
C ARG A 45 -2.07 8.39 6.06
N LEU A 46 -3.07 8.71 5.26
CA LEU A 46 -4.21 9.52 5.65
C LEU A 46 -5.34 8.60 6.11
N VAL A 47 -6.02 8.97 7.18
CA VAL A 47 -7.19 8.26 7.71
C VAL A 47 -8.38 9.21 7.82
N THR A 48 -9.59 8.69 7.69
CA THR A 48 -10.81 9.42 8.00
C THR A 48 -11.28 9.11 9.42
N GLN A 49 -12.23 9.88 9.96
CA GLN A 49 -12.70 9.73 11.33
C GLN A 49 -13.20 8.33 11.69
N THR A 50 -13.81 7.64 10.72
CA THR A 50 -14.42 6.31 10.90
C THR A 50 -13.65 5.21 10.18
N SER A 51 -12.51 5.52 9.58
CA SER A 51 -11.71 4.50 8.91
C SER A 51 -11.08 3.55 9.91
N ARG A 52 -10.95 2.30 9.50
CA ARG A 52 -10.43 1.20 10.30
C ARG A 52 -9.11 0.72 9.72
N ILE A 53 -8.06 0.73 10.53
CA ILE A 53 -6.70 0.33 10.12
C ILE A 53 -6.10 -0.65 11.14
N GLY A 54 -5.00 -1.29 10.79
CA GLY A 54 -4.31 -2.24 11.68
C GLY A 54 -4.62 -3.69 11.31
N SER A 55 -5.05 -4.51 12.29
CA SER A 55 -5.22 -5.95 12.11
C SER A 55 -3.95 -6.62 11.55
N ILE A 56 -2.78 -6.27 12.14
CA ILE A 56 -1.48 -6.78 11.72
C ILE A 56 -1.30 -8.16 12.35
N GLY A 57 -1.93 -9.14 11.72
CA GLY A 57 -1.97 -10.51 12.17
C GLY A 57 -2.22 -11.47 11.03
N VAL A 58 -2.05 -12.76 11.31
CA VAL A 58 -2.26 -13.85 10.36
C VAL A 58 -3.17 -14.88 10.98
N MET A 59 -4.14 -15.36 10.24
CA MET A 59 -5.02 -16.43 10.68
C MET A 59 -5.09 -17.55 9.64
N MET A 60 -5.27 -18.75 10.11
CA MET A 60 -5.60 -19.94 9.34
C MET A 60 -6.79 -20.62 9.99
N SER A 61 -7.70 -21.16 9.21
CA SER A 61 -8.81 -21.96 9.72
C SER A 61 -8.76 -23.37 9.18
N HIS A 62 -9.08 -24.33 10.02
CA HIS A 62 -9.32 -25.72 9.64
C HIS A 62 -10.76 -26.08 9.95
N VAL A 63 -11.44 -26.73 9.03
CA VAL A 63 -12.81 -27.24 9.22
C VAL A 63 -12.73 -28.78 9.07
N SER A 64 -13.26 -29.50 10.08
CA SER A 64 -13.38 -30.95 10.02
C SER A 64 -14.83 -31.37 9.84
N TYR A 65 -15.10 -32.18 8.85
CA TYR A 65 -16.39 -32.84 8.64
C TYR A 65 -16.43 -34.28 9.18
N ALA A 66 -15.38 -34.74 9.88
CA ALA A 66 -15.28 -36.12 10.38
C ALA A 66 -16.53 -36.58 11.14
N GLY A 67 -17.03 -35.76 12.06
CA GLY A 67 -18.23 -36.06 12.82
C GLY A 67 -19.51 -36.17 11.98
N HIS A 68 -19.66 -35.29 10.99
CA HIS A 68 -20.79 -35.31 10.05
C HIS A 68 -20.75 -36.56 9.16
N LEU A 69 -19.60 -36.89 8.61
CA LEU A 69 -19.40 -38.05 7.77
C LEU A 69 -19.68 -39.36 8.52
N ALA A 70 -19.20 -39.48 9.76
CA ALA A 70 -19.48 -40.61 10.61
C ALA A 70 -20.98 -40.78 10.88
N GLN A 71 -21.71 -39.71 11.14
CA GLN A 71 -23.18 -39.74 11.33
C GLN A 71 -23.93 -40.10 10.04
N ALA A 72 -23.39 -39.70 8.89
CA ALA A 72 -23.95 -40.05 7.58
C ALA A 72 -23.58 -41.44 7.09
N GLY A 73 -22.75 -42.20 7.84
CA GLY A 73 -22.27 -43.51 7.45
C GLY A 73 -21.34 -43.50 6.23
N VAL A 74 -20.60 -42.38 6.05
CA VAL A 74 -19.67 -42.23 4.92
C VAL A 74 -18.25 -42.37 5.44
N ASP A 75 -17.54 -43.36 4.91
CA ASP A 75 -16.11 -43.56 5.14
C ASP A 75 -15.29 -43.05 3.97
N ILE A 76 -14.31 -42.18 4.26
CA ILE A 76 -13.38 -41.66 3.27
C ILE A 76 -11.99 -42.21 3.54
N THR A 77 -11.45 -42.92 2.57
CA THR A 77 -10.07 -43.40 2.63
C THR A 77 -9.18 -42.54 1.76
N LEU A 78 -8.20 -41.90 2.39
CA LEU A 78 -7.18 -41.10 1.67
C LEU A 78 -6.02 -42.04 1.27
N ILE A 79 -5.70 -42.06 -0.02
CA ILE A 79 -4.53 -42.75 -0.56
C ILE A 79 -3.55 -41.70 -1.07
N TYR A 80 -2.37 -41.60 -0.43
CA TYR A 80 -1.42 -40.56 -0.72
C TYR A 80 0.03 -41.05 -0.67
N SER A 81 0.91 -40.24 -1.27
CA SER A 81 2.37 -40.42 -1.21
C SER A 81 3.01 -39.10 -0.75
N GLY A 82 3.78 -39.17 0.33
CA GLY A 82 4.38 -38.07 1.05
C GLY A 82 3.62 -37.75 2.35
N ALA A 83 4.33 -37.83 3.49
CA ALA A 83 3.76 -37.76 4.84
C ALA A 83 2.85 -36.57 5.09
N HIS A 84 3.20 -35.39 4.53
CA HIS A 84 2.49 -34.13 4.75
C HIS A 84 1.45 -33.81 3.68
N LYS A 85 1.16 -34.71 2.76
CA LYS A 85 0.26 -34.44 1.63
C LYS A 85 -1.19 -34.22 2.03
N VAL A 86 -1.59 -34.83 3.15
CA VAL A 86 -2.98 -34.78 3.66
C VAL A 86 -3.12 -33.95 4.94
N ASP A 87 -2.05 -33.31 5.38
CA ASP A 87 -2.09 -32.48 6.57
C ASP A 87 -3.17 -31.39 6.45
N GLY A 88 -4.03 -31.30 7.45
CA GLY A 88 -5.12 -30.34 7.46
C GLY A 88 -6.26 -30.68 6.48
N ASN A 89 -6.40 -31.94 6.04
CA ASN A 89 -7.57 -32.37 5.29
C ASN A 89 -8.85 -32.22 6.12
N GLN A 90 -9.98 -32.06 5.45
CA GLN A 90 -11.27 -31.79 6.11
C GLN A 90 -12.02 -33.04 6.54
N PHE A 91 -11.54 -34.23 6.20
CA PHE A 91 -12.23 -35.50 6.43
C PHE A 91 -11.89 -36.15 7.78
N GLU A 92 -10.85 -35.64 8.43
CA GLU A 92 -10.34 -36.14 9.70
C GLU A 92 -10.28 -35.01 10.74
N ALA A 93 -10.21 -35.37 12.01
CA ALA A 93 -9.88 -34.42 13.08
C ALA A 93 -8.43 -33.95 12.89
N LEU A 94 -8.15 -32.68 13.13
CA LEU A 94 -6.81 -32.10 12.99
C LEU A 94 -5.87 -32.71 14.05
N PRO A 95 -4.81 -33.45 13.66
CA PRO A 95 -3.82 -33.97 14.59
C PRO A 95 -3.09 -32.83 15.32
N ALA A 96 -2.71 -33.07 16.58
CA ALA A 96 -2.05 -32.06 17.41
C ALA A 96 -0.71 -31.58 16.82
N GLU A 97 0.06 -32.48 16.24
CA GLU A 97 1.32 -32.18 15.57
C GLU A 97 1.14 -31.30 14.32
N VAL A 98 0.13 -31.61 13.50
CA VAL A 98 -0.21 -30.80 12.31
C VAL A 98 -0.67 -29.40 12.74
N ARG A 99 -1.49 -29.32 13.80
CA ARG A 99 -1.91 -28.03 14.38
C ARG A 99 -0.72 -27.22 14.86
N GLN A 100 0.25 -27.86 15.50
CA GLN A 100 1.46 -27.19 15.98
C GLN A 100 2.30 -26.66 14.81
N ASP A 101 2.48 -27.43 13.76
CA ASP A 101 3.19 -26.99 12.54
C ASP A 101 2.48 -25.81 11.88
N MET A 102 1.15 -25.87 11.73
CA MET A 102 0.36 -24.77 11.22
C MET A 102 0.51 -23.50 12.08
N GLN A 103 0.53 -23.63 13.43
CA GLN A 103 0.74 -22.50 14.34
C GLN A 103 2.11 -21.88 14.12
N GLN A 104 3.16 -22.66 14.03
CA GLN A 104 4.51 -22.15 13.77
C GLN A 104 4.60 -21.36 12.45
N ARG A 105 3.92 -21.86 11.41
CA ARG A 105 3.87 -21.17 10.11
C ARG A 105 3.17 -19.80 10.18
N ILE A 106 2.03 -19.71 10.87
CA ILE A 106 1.34 -18.42 11.00
C ILE A 106 2.08 -17.46 11.94
N ASP A 107 2.75 -17.95 12.96
CA ASP A 107 3.59 -17.14 13.85
C ASP A 107 4.78 -16.54 13.07
N ALA A 108 5.46 -17.35 12.24
CA ALA A 108 6.51 -16.88 11.36
C ALA A 108 6.00 -15.84 10.35
N ALA A 109 4.84 -16.07 9.76
CA ALA A 109 4.21 -15.13 8.83
C ALA A 109 3.80 -13.82 9.54
N ARG A 110 3.26 -13.88 10.77
CA ARG A 110 2.96 -12.71 11.59
C ARG A 110 4.22 -11.90 11.89
N ARG A 111 5.30 -12.57 12.25
CA ARG A 111 6.59 -11.93 12.52
C ARG A 111 7.11 -11.20 11.29
N MET A 112 7.14 -11.85 10.14
CA MET A 112 7.54 -11.24 8.87
C MET A 112 6.67 -10.03 8.53
N PHE A 113 5.36 -10.10 8.78
CA PHE A 113 4.45 -8.97 8.59
C PHE A 113 4.81 -7.80 9.51
N ALA A 114 5.00 -8.04 10.80
CA ALA A 114 5.37 -7.02 11.76
C ALA A 114 6.74 -6.37 11.42
N GLU A 115 7.73 -7.16 11.03
CA GLU A 115 9.04 -6.68 10.59
C GLU A 115 8.93 -5.75 9.36
N LYS A 116 8.09 -6.10 8.39
CA LYS A 116 7.84 -5.24 7.21
C LYS A 116 7.14 -3.94 7.58
N VAL A 117 6.09 -4.00 8.40
CA VAL A 117 5.41 -2.78 8.86
C VAL A 117 6.36 -1.90 9.65
N ALA A 118 7.14 -2.47 10.57
CA ALA A 118 8.14 -1.75 11.35
C ALA A 118 9.17 -1.05 10.43
N MET A 119 9.71 -1.77 9.44
CA MET A 119 10.64 -1.21 8.45
C MET A 119 10.02 -0.06 7.66
N PHE A 120 8.75 -0.16 7.29
CA PHE A 120 8.09 0.85 6.46
C PHE A 120 7.67 2.09 7.23
N THR A 121 7.28 1.94 8.51
CA THR A 121 6.73 3.01 9.35
C THR A 121 7.75 3.65 10.27
N GLY A 122 8.87 2.97 10.56
CA GLY A 122 9.84 3.38 11.58
C GLY A 122 9.47 2.98 13.00
N LEU A 123 8.37 2.27 13.21
CA LEU A 123 8.02 1.67 14.49
C LEU A 123 8.99 0.52 14.85
N SER A 124 9.09 0.18 16.13
CA SER A 124 9.75 -1.07 16.52
C SER A 124 8.88 -2.28 16.21
N VAL A 125 9.52 -3.44 15.98
CA VAL A 125 8.80 -4.71 15.78
C VAL A 125 7.93 -5.01 17.00
N ASP A 126 8.42 -4.74 18.20
CA ASP A 126 7.69 -4.96 19.46
C ASP A 126 6.45 -4.05 19.56
N ALA A 127 6.55 -2.79 19.12
CA ALA A 127 5.39 -1.91 19.05
C ALA A 127 4.32 -2.45 18.10
N VAL A 128 4.72 -2.95 16.94
CA VAL A 128 3.80 -3.53 15.96
C VAL A 128 3.19 -4.84 16.47
N THR A 129 3.99 -5.76 17.00
CA THR A 129 3.50 -7.03 17.55
C THR A 129 2.63 -6.83 18.80
N GLY A 130 2.97 -5.82 19.62
CA GLY A 130 2.23 -5.43 20.82
C GLY A 130 0.81 -4.92 20.55
N THR A 131 0.48 -4.58 19.29
CA THR A 131 -0.91 -4.26 18.91
C THR A 131 -1.83 -5.47 18.97
N GLU A 132 -1.28 -6.69 19.05
CA GLU A 132 -2.02 -7.96 19.07
C GLU A 132 -3.09 -8.06 17.98
N ALA A 133 -2.76 -7.55 16.80
CA ALA A 133 -3.65 -7.48 15.64
C ALA A 133 -4.94 -6.68 15.89
N ALA A 134 -4.92 -5.73 16.82
CA ALA A 134 -6.05 -4.85 17.06
C ALA A 134 -6.37 -3.99 15.83
N VAL A 135 -7.61 -3.55 15.76
CA VAL A 135 -8.11 -2.59 14.78
C VAL A 135 -8.25 -1.24 15.46
N PHE A 136 -7.77 -0.20 14.81
CA PHE A 136 -7.81 1.18 15.29
C PHE A 136 -8.69 2.01 14.38
N GLU A 137 -9.44 2.95 14.95
CA GLU A 137 -10.34 3.82 14.19
C GLU A 137 -9.83 5.27 14.23
N GLY A 138 -9.77 5.89 13.06
CA GLY A 138 -9.45 7.31 12.91
C GLY A 138 -8.24 7.74 13.75
N GLN A 139 -8.49 8.58 14.72
CA GLN A 139 -7.47 9.17 15.58
C GLN A 139 -6.63 8.14 16.35
N SER A 140 -7.25 7.04 16.84
CA SER A 140 -6.50 6.00 17.54
C SER A 140 -5.46 5.29 16.67
N GLY A 141 -5.67 5.27 15.35
CA GLY A 141 -4.68 4.78 14.39
C GLY A 141 -3.43 5.67 14.29
N ILE A 142 -3.59 6.99 14.47
CA ILE A 142 -2.47 7.94 14.54
C ILE A 142 -1.72 7.76 15.86
N GLU A 143 -2.44 7.64 16.98
CA GLU A 143 -1.85 7.41 18.29
C GLU A 143 -1.05 6.10 18.36
N ALA A 144 -1.50 5.08 17.63
CA ALA A 144 -0.77 3.82 17.46
C ALA A 144 0.43 3.92 16.49
N GLY A 145 0.67 5.07 15.84
CA GLY A 145 1.73 5.27 14.85
C GLY A 145 1.49 4.59 13.51
N LEU A 146 0.28 4.07 13.28
CA LEU A 146 -0.09 3.38 12.05
C LEU A 146 -0.63 4.32 10.97
N ALA A 147 -0.97 5.55 11.31
CA ALA A 147 -1.37 6.61 10.39
C ALA A 147 -0.69 7.93 10.74
N ASP A 148 -0.73 8.89 9.82
CA ASP A 148 -0.01 10.16 9.95
C ASP A 148 -0.95 11.36 10.12
N GLU A 149 -2.14 11.33 9.54
CA GLU A 149 -3.05 12.49 9.54
C GLU A 149 -4.51 12.07 9.38
N LEU A 150 -5.38 12.79 10.11
CA LEU A 150 -6.83 12.69 9.99
C LEU A 150 -7.34 13.71 8.96
N VAL A 151 -8.09 13.25 7.96
CA VAL A 151 -8.62 14.09 6.89
C VAL A 151 -10.07 13.71 6.57
N ASN A 152 -10.79 14.61 5.89
CA ASN A 152 -11.97 14.20 5.16
C ASN A 152 -11.55 13.58 3.82
N ALA A 153 -12.21 12.52 3.39
CA ALA A 153 -11.84 11.82 2.15
C ALA A 153 -11.88 12.75 0.91
N SER A 154 -12.80 13.70 0.88
CA SER A 154 -12.91 14.73 -0.18
C SER A 154 -11.68 15.63 -0.27
N ASP A 155 -10.98 15.84 0.83
CA ASP A 155 -9.91 16.82 0.94
C ASP A 155 -8.52 16.18 0.72
N ALA A 156 -8.43 14.85 0.67
CA ALA A 156 -7.18 14.11 0.61
C ALA A 156 -6.27 14.54 -0.55
N ILE A 157 -6.83 14.78 -1.74
CA ILE A 157 -6.07 15.22 -2.91
C ILE A 157 -5.54 16.65 -2.72
N SER A 158 -6.35 17.55 -2.18
CA SER A 158 -5.93 18.93 -1.92
C SER A 158 -4.88 19.01 -0.82
N VAL A 159 -4.98 18.20 0.23
CA VAL A 159 -3.96 18.04 1.27
C VAL A 159 -2.64 17.58 0.67
N MET A 160 -2.66 16.55 -0.17
CA MET A 160 -1.48 16.06 -0.86
C MET A 160 -0.87 17.14 -1.78
N ALA A 161 -1.68 17.78 -2.61
CA ALA A 161 -1.23 18.83 -3.53
C ALA A 161 -0.59 20.00 -2.76
N THR A 162 -1.20 20.43 -1.65
CA THR A 162 -0.65 21.50 -0.80
C THR A 162 0.69 21.12 -0.20
N ALA A 163 0.83 19.89 0.31
CA ALA A 163 2.08 19.40 0.89
C ALA A 163 3.20 19.29 -0.16
N LEU A 164 2.90 18.88 -1.37
CA LEU A 164 3.87 18.81 -2.47
C LEU A 164 4.31 20.20 -2.91
N ASN A 165 3.38 21.14 -3.06
CA ASN A 165 3.67 22.51 -3.44
C ASN A 165 4.45 23.29 -2.37
N SER A 166 4.22 23.02 -1.08
CA SER A 166 4.99 23.62 0.01
C SER A 166 6.43 23.13 0.04
N ASN A 167 6.67 21.85 -0.25
CA ASN A 167 8.03 21.30 -0.38
C ASN A 167 8.80 21.90 -1.58
N VAL A 168 8.10 22.23 -2.67
CA VAL A 168 8.71 22.95 -3.81
C VAL A 168 9.07 24.38 -3.43
N ARG A 169 8.31 25.03 -2.52
CA ARG A 169 8.61 26.39 -2.05
C ARG A 169 9.71 26.45 -0.97
N GLY A 170 9.97 25.35 -0.27
CA GLY A 170 11.04 25.27 0.74
C GLY A 170 12.45 24.99 0.17
N GLY A 171 12.54 24.43 -1.04
CA GLY A 171 13.75 24.51 -1.84
C GLY A 171 13.77 25.86 -2.52
N THR A 172 14.71 26.74 -2.16
CA THR A 172 14.97 28.00 -2.86
C THR A 172 15.27 27.71 -4.33
N MET A 173 14.20 27.56 -5.13
CA MET A 173 14.36 27.78 -6.57
C MET A 173 14.81 29.25 -6.70
N PRO A 174 15.89 29.55 -7.39
CA PRO A 174 16.22 30.92 -7.71
C PRO A 174 14.95 31.51 -8.33
N GLN A 175 14.42 32.54 -7.71
CA GLN A 175 13.27 33.25 -8.27
C GLN A 175 13.79 33.85 -9.58
N LEU A 176 13.43 33.23 -10.70
CA LEU A 176 13.80 33.72 -12.02
C LEU A 176 13.40 35.18 -12.07
N THR A 177 14.33 36.03 -12.39
CA THR A 177 14.00 37.46 -12.67
C THR A 177 12.98 37.47 -13.81
N ALA A 178 12.20 38.54 -13.89
CA ALA A 178 11.23 38.70 -14.98
C ALA A 178 11.88 38.54 -16.36
N THR A 179 13.16 38.93 -16.48
CA THR A 179 13.96 38.79 -17.70
C THR A 179 14.31 37.33 -18.01
N GLU A 180 14.67 36.54 -16.98
CA GLU A 180 14.98 35.11 -17.14
C GLU A 180 13.72 34.28 -17.43
N ALA A 181 12.59 34.62 -16.79
CA ALA A 181 11.31 33.99 -17.07
C ALA A 181 10.85 34.26 -18.52
N ALA A 182 11.01 35.50 -19.00
CA ALA A 182 10.71 35.90 -20.37
C ALA A 182 11.64 35.20 -21.36
N ALA A 183 12.93 35.04 -21.03
CA ALA A 183 13.90 34.33 -21.88
C ALA A 183 13.56 32.82 -21.97
N GLN A 184 13.19 32.17 -20.87
CA GLN A 184 12.75 30.77 -20.87
C GLN A 184 11.47 30.57 -21.68
N GLU A 185 10.49 31.44 -21.53
CA GLU A 185 9.25 31.36 -22.30
C GLU A 185 9.49 31.59 -23.80
N ASN A 186 10.33 32.54 -24.18
CA ASN A 186 10.74 32.72 -25.57
C ASN A 186 11.45 31.47 -26.12
N GLN A 187 12.33 30.86 -25.34
CA GLN A 187 13.00 29.64 -25.74
C GLN A 187 12.04 28.47 -25.94
N ARG A 188 11.04 28.32 -25.06
CA ARG A 188 9.95 27.36 -25.17
C ARG A 188 9.14 27.56 -26.46
N VAL A 189 8.66 28.79 -26.68
CA VAL A 189 7.87 29.18 -27.85
C VAL A 189 8.65 28.91 -29.13
N MET A 190 9.89 29.36 -29.19
CA MET A 190 10.76 29.13 -30.35
C MET A 190 11.02 27.63 -30.58
N GLY A 191 11.23 26.85 -29.50
CA GLY A 191 11.38 25.40 -29.59
C GLY A 191 10.18 24.74 -30.27
N ILE A 192 8.96 25.09 -29.88
CA ILE A 192 7.71 24.56 -30.48
C ILE A 192 7.61 24.99 -31.98
N LEU A 193 7.88 26.24 -32.28
CA LEU A 193 7.72 26.77 -33.63
C LEU A 193 8.77 26.25 -34.60
N THR A 194 9.96 25.83 -34.12
CA THR A 194 11.07 25.42 -34.94
C THR A 194 11.39 23.92 -34.92
N CYS A 195 10.64 23.13 -34.13
CA CYS A 195 10.80 21.69 -34.11
C CYS A 195 10.50 21.06 -35.47
N GLN A 196 11.03 19.87 -35.70
CA GLN A 196 10.87 19.18 -36.99
C GLN A 196 9.42 18.85 -37.30
N GLU A 197 8.62 18.59 -36.25
CA GLU A 197 7.19 18.27 -36.31
C GLU A 197 6.30 19.47 -36.66
N ALA A 198 6.81 20.70 -36.47
CA ALA A 198 6.13 21.94 -36.82
C ALA A 198 6.13 22.22 -38.34
N LYS A 199 7.04 21.60 -39.09
CA LYS A 199 7.15 21.81 -40.55
C LYS A 199 5.88 21.35 -41.27
N GLY A 200 5.22 22.26 -41.97
CA GLY A 200 3.94 22.03 -42.65
C GLY A 200 2.73 22.02 -41.74
N ARG A 201 2.90 22.40 -40.48
CA ARG A 201 1.81 22.48 -39.45
C ARG A 201 1.91 23.79 -38.65
N GLU A 202 2.28 24.88 -39.28
CA GLU A 202 2.62 26.17 -38.66
C GLU A 202 1.46 26.74 -37.83
N GLN A 203 0.21 26.56 -38.28
CA GLN A 203 -0.96 27.01 -37.52
C GLN A 203 -1.14 26.23 -36.19
N LEU A 204 -0.92 24.91 -36.21
CA LEU A 204 -0.98 24.08 -35.03
C LEU A 204 0.17 24.42 -34.07
N ALA A 205 1.37 24.58 -34.57
CA ALA A 205 2.54 24.95 -33.77
C ALA A 205 2.34 26.33 -33.11
N THR A 206 1.76 27.31 -33.78
CA THR A 206 1.43 28.62 -33.22
C THR A 206 0.38 28.53 -32.13
N MET A 207 -0.65 27.69 -32.32
CA MET A 207 -1.68 27.49 -31.30
C MET A 207 -1.11 26.83 -30.03
N LEU A 208 -0.25 25.80 -30.19
CA LEU A 208 0.39 25.11 -29.07
C LEU A 208 1.41 26.02 -28.37
N ALA A 209 2.16 26.84 -29.09
CA ALA A 209 3.08 27.81 -28.50
C ALA A 209 2.36 28.87 -27.64
N GLY A 210 1.11 29.20 -27.97
CA GLY A 210 0.26 30.09 -27.17
C GLY A 210 -0.31 29.48 -25.90
N GLN A 211 -0.23 28.16 -25.70
CA GLN A 211 -0.73 27.47 -24.50
C GLN A 211 0.36 27.42 -23.42
N GLN A 212 0.09 27.93 -22.23
CA GLN A 212 1.02 27.84 -21.10
C GLN A 212 1.23 26.39 -20.68
N GLY A 213 2.49 26.01 -20.45
CA GLY A 213 2.85 24.68 -19.92
C GLY A 213 3.07 23.59 -20.98
N MET A 214 2.85 23.86 -22.27
CA MET A 214 3.22 22.92 -23.33
C MET A 214 4.74 22.96 -23.55
N SER A 215 5.37 21.80 -23.66
CA SER A 215 6.79 21.63 -24.01
C SER A 215 6.93 21.01 -25.41
N VAL A 216 8.11 21.16 -25.99
CA VAL A 216 8.51 20.50 -27.26
C VAL A 216 8.58 19.01 -27.06
#